data_fbc02e151a795ad2401ae18930992567
#
_entry.id   fbc02e151a795ad2401ae18930992567
#
_cell.length_a   1.000
_cell.length_b   1.000
_cell.length_c   1.000
_cell.angle_alpha   90.00
_cell.angle_beta   90.00
_cell.angle_gamma   90.00
#
_symmetry.space_group_name_H-M   'P 1'
#
loop_
_entity.id
_entity.type
_entity.pdbx_description
1 polymer ?
#
loop_
_entity_poly.entity_id
_entity_poly.type
_entity_poly.pdbx_seq_one_letter_code
_entity_poly.pdbx_strand_id
1 'polypeptide(L)'
;MCGKNEAITIMHEVCEACNQAFEQKIQDAFLYGSYARGDNHEGADIDILLTVDVPPEELRPYREAAAMVCSDLGLEHDVMISALIEPLAQFRRYSATLPYYRNVLREGIRYAAG
;
A
#
# COMPACT_ATOMS: atom_id res chain seq x y z
N MET A 1 11.76 -17.06 1.69
CA MET A 1 10.52 -16.60 1.03
C MET A 1 9.61 -15.93 2.05
N CYS A 2 9.05 -14.78 1.67
CA CYS A 2 8.18 -14.01 2.54
C CYS A 2 6.78 -14.63 2.58
N GLY A 3 6.22 -14.82 3.78
CA GLY A 3 4.87 -15.32 3.94
C GLY A 3 3.87 -14.19 4.15
N LYS A 4 2.59 -14.55 4.28
CA LYS A 4 1.51 -13.57 4.48
C LYS A 4 1.72 -12.72 5.74
N ASN A 5 2.12 -13.34 6.86
CA ASN A 5 2.33 -12.60 8.10
C ASN A 5 3.51 -11.64 8.00
N GLU A 6 4.57 -12.02 7.30
CA GLU A 6 5.69 -11.13 7.04
C GLU A 6 5.27 -9.97 6.13
N ALA A 7 4.45 -10.24 5.13
CA ALA A 7 3.93 -9.20 4.24
C ALA A 7 3.07 -8.19 5.01
N ILE A 8 2.27 -8.64 5.97
CA ILE A 8 1.49 -7.75 6.84
C ILE A 8 2.42 -6.88 7.69
N THR A 9 3.46 -7.47 8.25
CA THR A 9 4.45 -6.74 9.04
C THR A 9 5.15 -5.68 8.19
N ILE A 10 5.54 -6.05 6.96
CA ILE A 10 6.17 -5.11 6.02
C ILE A 10 5.21 -3.99 5.66
N MET A 11 3.93 -4.30 5.44
CA MET A 11 2.90 -3.28 5.19
C MET A 11 2.83 -2.28 6.35
N HIS A 12 2.87 -2.76 7.59
CA HIS A 12 2.87 -1.88 8.77
C HIS A 12 4.10 -0.96 8.77
N GLU A 13 5.28 -1.50 8.46
CA GLU A 13 6.50 -0.69 8.39
C GLU A 13 6.41 0.37 7.29
N VAL A 14 5.90 -0.01 6.12
CA VAL A 14 5.70 0.94 5.02
C VAL A 14 4.73 2.04 5.44
N CYS A 15 3.60 1.66 6.05
CA CYS A 15 2.59 2.62 6.48
C CYS A 15 3.13 3.58 7.54
N GLU A 16 3.88 3.09 8.51
CA GLU A 16 4.47 3.94 9.54
C GLU A 16 5.47 4.93 8.95
N ALA A 17 6.37 4.45 8.08
CA ALA A 17 7.37 5.32 7.46
C ALA A 17 6.72 6.34 6.52
N CYS A 18 5.75 5.92 5.72
CA CYS A 18 5.02 6.84 4.83
C CYS A 18 4.20 7.85 5.62
N ASN A 19 3.59 7.42 6.73
CA ASN A 19 2.78 8.31 7.53
C ASN A 19 3.62 9.43 8.15
N GLN A 20 4.85 9.12 8.56
CA GLN A 20 5.79 10.14 9.03
C GLN A 20 6.17 11.10 7.90
N ALA A 21 6.50 10.56 6.73
CA ALA A 21 6.87 11.36 5.56
C ALA A 21 5.72 12.21 5.05
N PHE A 22 4.46 11.74 5.22
CA PHE A 22 3.25 12.39 4.72
C PHE A 22 2.57 13.26 5.80
N GLU A 23 3.23 13.50 6.91
CA GLU A 23 2.67 14.29 8.03
C GLU A 23 1.30 13.79 8.49
N GLN A 24 1.16 12.47 8.62
CA GLN A 24 -0.05 11.79 9.11
C GLN A 24 -1.25 11.93 8.17
N LYS A 25 -1.01 12.07 6.87
CA LYS A 25 -2.09 12.27 5.88
C LYS A 25 -2.63 10.98 5.26
N ILE A 26 -2.09 9.82 5.63
CA ILE A 26 -2.62 8.54 5.14
C ILE A 26 -4.00 8.30 5.77
N GLN A 27 -5.01 8.04 4.94
CA GLN A 27 -6.37 7.76 5.41
C GLN A 27 -6.65 6.27 5.44
N ASP A 28 -6.38 5.56 4.35
CA ASP A 28 -6.57 4.12 4.25
C ASP A 28 -5.32 3.47 3.68
N ALA A 29 -5.06 2.24 4.08
CA ALA A 29 -3.96 1.45 3.55
C ALA A 29 -4.38 -0.01 3.48
N PHE A 30 -4.04 -0.68 2.38
CA PHE A 30 -4.41 -2.07 2.15
C PHE A 30 -3.22 -2.85 1.59
N LEU A 31 -3.00 -4.05 2.12
CA LEU A 31 -2.20 -5.08 1.46
C LEU A 31 -3.14 -5.83 0.52
N TYR A 32 -2.82 -5.91 -0.77
CA TYR A 32 -3.66 -6.61 -1.72
C TYR A 32 -2.82 -7.50 -2.62
N GLY A 33 -3.46 -8.13 -3.60
CA GLY A 33 -2.75 -9.00 -4.53
C GLY A 33 -2.46 -10.37 -3.92
N SER A 34 -1.43 -11.05 -4.45
CA SER A 34 -1.17 -12.46 -4.12
C SER A 34 -0.87 -12.70 -2.64
N TYR A 35 -0.16 -11.80 -1.99
CA TYR A 35 0.13 -11.96 -0.55
C TYR A 35 -1.13 -11.86 0.31
N ALA A 36 -2.05 -10.98 -0.04
CA ALA A 36 -3.32 -10.86 0.70
C ALA A 36 -4.19 -12.11 0.52
N ARG A 37 -4.20 -12.66 -0.71
CA ARG A 37 -4.96 -13.89 -1.00
C ARG A 37 -4.30 -15.15 -0.46
N GLY A 38 -3.00 -15.10 -0.20
CA GLY A 38 -2.26 -16.28 0.25
C GLY A 38 -1.78 -17.18 -0.88
N ASP A 39 -1.89 -16.74 -2.13
CA ASP A 39 -1.45 -17.51 -3.30
C ASP A 39 -0.15 -16.98 -3.93
N ASN A 40 0.63 -16.26 -3.13
CA ASN A 40 1.90 -15.71 -3.57
C ASN A 40 2.90 -16.82 -3.91
N HIS A 41 3.72 -16.55 -4.92
CA HIS A 41 4.82 -17.42 -5.33
C HIS A 41 6.16 -16.71 -5.03
N GLU A 42 7.25 -17.45 -5.15
CA GLU A 42 8.59 -16.88 -4.99
C GLU A 42 8.79 -15.77 -6.01
N GLY A 43 9.27 -14.63 -5.55
CA GLY A 43 9.47 -13.47 -6.41
C GLY A 43 8.23 -12.59 -6.60
N ALA A 44 7.10 -12.94 -5.97
CA ALA A 44 5.90 -12.09 -6.03
C ALA A 44 6.14 -10.77 -5.29
N ASP A 45 5.57 -9.68 -5.83
CA ASP A 45 5.66 -8.36 -5.21
C ASP A 45 4.68 -8.25 -4.04
N ILE A 46 5.05 -7.45 -3.05
CA ILE A 46 4.13 -7.04 -1.99
C ILE A 46 3.42 -5.78 -2.49
N ASP A 47 2.12 -5.90 -2.71
CA ASP A 47 1.31 -4.82 -3.27
C ASP A 47 0.54 -4.10 -2.16
N ILE A 48 0.76 -2.78 -2.06
CA ILE A 48 0.14 -1.94 -1.04
C ILE A 48 -0.54 -0.77 -1.73
N LEU A 49 -1.76 -0.45 -1.30
CA LEU A 49 -2.47 0.74 -1.77
C LEU A 49 -2.67 1.67 -0.58
N LEU A 50 -2.27 2.93 -0.76
CA LEU A 50 -2.41 3.98 0.24
C LEU A 50 -3.29 5.09 -0.32
N THR A 51 -4.20 5.61 0.49
CA THR A 51 -4.98 6.78 0.10
C THR A 51 -4.55 7.99 0.90
N VAL A 52 -4.47 9.13 0.24
CA VAL A 52 -4.14 10.41 0.88
C VAL A 52 -5.20 11.44 0.50
N ASP A 53 -5.53 12.30 1.45
CA ASP A 53 -6.57 13.31 1.26
C ASP A 53 -5.99 14.57 0.63
N VAL A 54 -5.55 14.44 -0.62
CA VAL A 54 -5.02 15.54 -1.43
C VAL A 54 -5.55 15.42 -2.85
N PRO A 55 -5.62 16.53 -3.61
CA PRO A 55 -6.03 16.44 -5.01
C PRO A 55 -4.97 15.72 -5.85
N PRO A 56 -5.37 15.15 -7.02
CA PRO A 56 -4.45 14.37 -7.87
C PRO A 56 -3.17 15.13 -8.26
N GLU A 57 -3.25 16.43 -8.47
CA GLU A 57 -2.10 17.24 -8.88
C GLU A 57 -1.06 17.40 -7.77
N GLU A 58 -1.38 17.06 -6.53
CA GLU A 58 -0.46 17.13 -5.40
C GLU A 58 0.12 15.78 -4.98
N LEU A 59 -0.15 14.72 -5.74
CA LEU A 59 0.30 13.36 -5.37
C LEU A 59 1.79 13.11 -5.57
N ARG A 60 2.44 13.85 -6.46
CA ARG A 60 3.82 13.55 -6.84
C ARG A 60 4.79 13.45 -5.66
N PRO A 61 4.81 14.40 -4.71
CA PRO A 61 5.71 14.28 -3.56
C PRO A 61 5.44 13.03 -2.72
N TYR A 62 4.16 12.65 -2.60
CA TYR A 62 3.79 11.46 -1.84
C TYR A 62 4.24 10.18 -2.55
N ARG A 63 4.11 10.14 -3.87
CA ARG A 63 4.59 9.02 -4.67
C ARG A 63 6.10 8.86 -4.58
N GLU A 64 6.84 9.97 -4.65
CA GLU A 64 8.29 9.94 -4.54
C GLU A 64 8.74 9.46 -3.16
N ALA A 65 8.12 9.96 -2.09
CA ALA A 65 8.45 9.53 -0.75
C ALA A 65 8.12 8.04 -0.53
N ALA A 66 6.99 7.59 -1.04
CA ALA A 66 6.61 6.17 -0.94
C ALA A 66 7.58 5.27 -1.70
N ALA A 67 8.04 5.71 -2.87
CA ALA A 67 9.02 4.94 -3.65
C ALA A 67 10.32 4.77 -2.88
N MET A 68 10.78 5.81 -2.20
CA MET A 68 11.99 5.73 -1.37
C MET A 68 11.81 4.77 -0.20
N VAL A 69 10.67 4.86 0.50
CA VAL A 69 10.36 3.95 1.61
C VAL A 69 10.34 2.50 1.12
N CYS A 70 9.66 2.24 0.01
CA CYS A 70 9.55 0.89 -0.54
C CYS A 70 10.91 0.34 -1.00
N SER A 71 11.75 1.20 -1.57
CA SER A 71 13.10 0.80 -1.98
C SER A 71 13.94 0.40 -0.77
N ASP A 72 13.94 1.22 0.28
CA ASP A 72 14.72 0.96 1.48
C ASP A 72 14.26 -0.31 2.20
N LEU A 73 12.96 -0.44 2.41
CA LEU A 73 12.41 -1.62 3.10
C LEU A 73 12.50 -2.87 2.24
N GLY A 74 12.38 -2.72 0.92
CA GLY A 74 12.56 -3.84 0.00
C GLY A 74 13.97 -4.42 0.06
N LEU A 75 14.98 -3.56 0.15
CA LEU A 75 16.37 -3.99 0.32
C LEU A 75 16.57 -4.66 1.69
N GLU A 76 16.00 -4.08 2.74
CA GLU A 76 16.13 -4.62 4.09
C GLU A 76 15.53 -6.02 4.21
N HIS A 77 14.38 -6.25 3.58
CA HIS A 77 13.64 -7.52 3.66
C HIS A 77 13.88 -8.46 2.49
N ASP A 78 14.69 -8.05 1.52
CA ASP A 78 14.98 -8.82 0.30
C ASP A 78 13.69 -9.20 -0.43
N VAL A 79 12.81 -8.21 -0.64
CA VAL A 79 11.57 -8.38 -1.40
C VAL A 79 11.27 -7.13 -2.21
N MET A 80 10.45 -7.28 -3.26
CA MET A 80 9.94 -6.14 -4.02
C MET A 80 8.65 -5.63 -3.37
N ILE A 81 8.59 -4.34 -3.10
CA ILE A 81 7.42 -3.69 -2.54
C ILE A 81 6.93 -2.64 -3.53
N SER A 82 5.66 -2.72 -3.87
CA SER A 82 5.01 -1.77 -4.78
C SER A 82 3.89 -1.05 -4.01
N ALA A 83 4.04 0.25 -3.83
CA ALA A 83 3.02 1.06 -3.18
C ALA A 83 2.36 1.98 -4.18
N LEU A 84 1.04 1.86 -4.31
CA LEU A 84 0.24 2.72 -5.16
C LEU A 84 -0.42 3.78 -4.28
N ILE A 85 -0.21 5.05 -4.62
CA ILE A 85 -0.77 6.18 -3.87
C ILE A 85 -1.93 6.76 -4.67
N GLU A 86 -3.12 6.78 -4.06
CA GLU A 86 -4.33 7.27 -4.72
C GLU A 86 -4.99 8.39 -3.91
N PRO A 87 -5.61 9.39 -4.58
CA PRO A 87 -6.38 10.38 -3.85
C PRO A 87 -7.57 9.74 -3.15
N LEU A 88 -7.79 10.08 -1.90
CA LEU A 88 -8.89 9.52 -1.11
C LEU A 88 -10.24 9.72 -1.78
N ALA A 89 -10.51 10.93 -2.30
CA ALA A 89 -11.78 11.24 -2.95
C ALA A 89 -12.00 10.37 -4.18
N GLN A 90 -10.96 10.14 -4.99
CA GLN A 90 -11.04 9.28 -6.16
C GLN A 90 -11.30 7.83 -5.77
N PHE A 91 -10.57 7.34 -4.76
CA PHE A 91 -10.76 5.97 -4.28
C PHE A 91 -12.19 5.75 -3.79
N ARG A 92 -12.71 6.67 -2.98
CA ARG A 92 -14.09 6.58 -2.48
C ARG A 92 -15.13 6.65 -3.57
N ARG A 93 -14.91 7.55 -4.54
CA ARG A 93 -15.85 7.75 -5.65
C ARG A 93 -16.00 6.50 -6.51
N TYR A 94 -14.89 5.82 -6.80
CA TYR A 94 -14.87 4.71 -7.76
C TYR A 94 -14.72 3.34 -7.11
N SER A 95 -14.70 3.24 -5.79
CA SER A 95 -14.45 1.98 -5.09
C SER A 95 -15.50 0.91 -5.37
N ALA A 96 -16.75 1.32 -5.65
CA ALA A 96 -17.82 0.37 -5.93
C ALA A 96 -17.92 0.00 -7.41
N THR A 97 -17.30 0.76 -8.32
CA THR A 97 -17.50 0.59 -9.76
C THR A 97 -16.25 0.14 -10.51
N LEU A 98 -15.05 0.59 -10.12
CA LEU A 98 -13.82 0.15 -10.76
C LEU A 98 -13.41 -1.22 -10.21
N PRO A 99 -13.26 -2.24 -11.09
CA PRO A 99 -12.92 -3.59 -10.64
C PRO A 99 -11.66 -3.65 -9.77
N TYR A 100 -10.66 -2.85 -10.10
CA TYR A 100 -9.40 -2.81 -9.36
C TYR A 100 -9.63 -2.41 -7.89
N TYR A 101 -10.30 -1.28 -7.66
CA TYR A 101 -10.57 -0.80 -6.31
C TYR A 101 -11.51 -1.75 -5.56
N ARG A 102 -12.49 -2.28 -6.27
CA ARG A 102 -13.43 -3.25 -5.68
C ARG A 102 -12.70 -4.49 -5.18
N ASN A 103 -11.74 -4.98 -5.96
CA ASN A 103 -10.94 -6.14 -5.57
C ASN A 103 -10.06 -5.83 -4.36
N VAL A 104 -9.48 -4.64 -4.30
CA VAL A 104 -8.68 -4.23 -3.15
C VAL A 104 -9.54 -4.24 -1.87
N LEU A 105 -10.75 -3.69 -1.94
CA LEU A 105 -11.64 -3.67 -0.78
C LEU A 105 -12.10 -5.07 -0.36
N ARG A 106 -12.36 -5.95 -1.33
CA ARG A 106 -12.87 -7.28 -1.05
C ARG A 106 -11.80 -8.23 -0.54
N GLU A 107 -10.61 -8.20 -1.16
CA GLU A 107 -9.54 -9.15 -0.89
C GLU A 107 -8.41 -8.58 -0.02
N GLY A 108 -8.32 -7.25 0.06
CA GLY A 108 -7.21 -6.60 0.73
C GLY A 108 -7.29 -6.71 2.24
N ILE A 109 -6.11 -6.69 2.86
CA ILE A 109 -5.97 -6.65 4.30
C ILE A 109 -5.75 -5.20 4.70
N ARG A 110 -6.67 -4.65 5.46
CA ARG A 110 -6.62 -3.25 5.85
C ARG A 110 -5.62 -3.04 6.98
N TYR A 111 -4.80 -2.00 6.84
CA TYR A 111 -3.90 -1.57 7.91
C TYR A 111 -4.71 -0.87 9.00
N ALA A 112 -4.52 -1.31 10.24
CA ALA A 112 -5.10 -0.65 11.39
C ALA A 112 -3.97 0.06 12.14
N ALA A 113 -3.99 1.40 12.15
CA ALA A 113 -3.09 2.20 12.94
C ALA A 113 -3.45 1.97 14.41
N GLY A 114 -2.58 1.27 15.09
CA GLY A 114 -2.85 0.81 16.42
C GLY A 114 -2.45 1.72 17.50
#